data_6f03ed2bb2c87818da985287b4bf8a75
#
_entry.id   6f03ed2bb2c87818da985287b4bf8a75
#
_cell.length_a   1.000
_cell.length_b   1.000
_cell.length_c   1.000
_cell.angle_alpha   90.00
_cell.angle_beta   90.00
_cell.angle_gamma   90.00
#
_symmetry.space_group_name_H-M   'P 1'
#
loop_
_entity.id
_entity.type
_entity.pdbx_description
1 polymer ?
#
loop_
_entity_poly.entity_id
_entity_poly.type
_entity_poly.pdbx_seq_one_letter_code
_entity_poly.pdbx_strand_id
1 'polypeptide(L)'
;MDAFEAERRRIERDLHDGAQQRLVALTMTLGLARLDAEPGGELSARLAEAHRQAGEVLAELRELINGIHPQVLTDRGLPDACADAADRSPVPVAARFDLPGRLPAPVESAGYFAVSEALANIAKHSGAGRARVEGRYVDSRLTIEVADDGRGGADPAAGSGLTGLADRVAVVDGTLAVSSPPGGPTLLRVEIPCTPISL
;
A
#
# COMPACT_ATOMS: atom_id res chain seq x y z
N MET A 1 25.66 -0.40 -9.00
CA MET A 1 24.34 -0.30 -8.38
C MET A 1 23.25 0.06 -9.39
N ASP A 2 23.56 0.81 -10.44
CA ASP A 2 22.56 1.36 -11.37
C ASP A 2 21.87 0.39 -12.35
N ALA A 3 22.53 -0.71 -12.77
CA ALA A 3 21.96 -1.64 -13.75
C ALA A 3 20.81 -2.51 -13.17
N PHE A 4 20.92 -2.93 -11.94
CA PHE A 4 19.90 -3.72 -11.25
C PHE A 4 18.64 -2.88 -10.97
N GLU A 5 18.80 -1.63 -10.56
CA GLU A 5 17.68 -0.71 -10.36
C GLU A 5 17.00 -0.29 -11.66
N ALA A 6 17.77 -0.13 -12.75
CA ALA A 6 17.22 0.17 -14.07
C ALA A 6 16.41 -1.00 -14.62
N GLU A 7 16.90 -2.23 -14.47
CA GLU A 7 16.20 -3.45 -14.87
C GLU A 7 14.93 -3.67 -14.03
N ARG A 8 15.01 -3.44 -12.73
CA ARG A 8 13.84 -3.50 -11.84
C ARG A 8 12.76 -2.51 -12.28
N ARG A 9 13.10 -1.24 -12.53
CA ARG A 9 12.15 -0.22 -13.04
C ARG A 9 11.59 -0.53 -14.42
N ARG A 10 12.32 -1.27 -15.25
CA ARG A 10 11.83 -1.76 -16.55
C ARG A 10 10.80 -2.85 -16.36
N ILE A 11 11.09 -3.86 -15.53
CA ILE A 11 10.17 -4.95 -15.21
C ILE A 11 8.88 -4.41 -14.58
N GLU A 12 8.99 -3.43 -13.68
CA GLU A 12 7.86 -2.75 -13.06
C GLU A 12 6.94 -2.09 -14.10
N ARG A 13 7.50 -1.33 -15.04
CA ARG A 13 6.74 -0.69 -16.12
C ARG A 13 6.11 -1.72 -17.07
N ASP A 14 6.84 -2.74 -17.43
CA ASP A 14 6.35 -3.79 -18.34
C ASP A 14 5.19 -4.59 -17.70
N LEU A 15 5.27 -4.85 -16.39
CA LEU A 15 4.19 -5.47 -15.61
C LEU A 15 2.99 -4.52 -15.44
N HIS A 16 3.24 -3.24 -15.14
CA HIS A 16 2.20 -2.25 -14.97
C HIS A 16 1.43 -2.02 -16.28
N ASP A 17 2.11 -1.74 -17.38
CA ASP A 17 1.47 -1.37 -18.63
C ASP A 17 0.97 -2.59 -19.43
N GLY A 18 1.69 -3.71 -19.36
CA GLY A 18 1.35 -4.91 -20.13
C GLY A 18 0.34 -5.83 -19.45
N ALA A 19 0.66 -6.30 -18.24
CA ALA A 19 -0.15 -7.32 -17.56
C ALA A 19 -1.45 -6.73 -17.00
N GLN A 20 -1.41 -5.53 -16.39
CA GLN A 20 -2.61 -4.89 -15.86
C GLN A 20 -3.61 -4.56 -16.96
N GLN A 21 -3.18 -3.96 -18.08
CA GLN A 21 -4.10 -3.61 -19.17
C GLN A 21 -4.78 -4.86 -19.74
N ARG A 22 -4.05 -5.98 -19.89
CA ARG A 22 -4.64 -7.25 -20.39
C ARG A 22 -5.63 -7.84 -19.38
N LEU A 23 -5.35 -7.80 -18.08
CA LEU A 23 -6.28 -8.27 -17.05
C LEU A 23 -7.51 -7.39 -16.94
N VAL A 24 -7.39 -6.07 -17.06
CA VAL A 24 -8.54 -5.15 -17.12
C VAL A 24 -9.42 -5.47 -18.34
N ALA A 25 -8.82 -5.64 -19.54
CA ALA A 25 -9.56 -6.01 -20.74
C ALA A 25 -10.26 -7.36 -20.60
N LEU A 26 -9.59 -8.37 -20.01
CA LEU A 26 -10.17 -9.67 -19.74
C LEU A 26 -11.35 -9.58 -18.77
N THR A 27 -11.21 -8.84 -17.67
CA THR A 27 -12.27 -8.64 -16.68
C THR A 27 -13.49 -7.95 -17.32
N MET A 28 -13.27 -6.93 -18.16
CA MET A 28 -14.34 -6.27 -18.91
C MET A 28 -15.03 -7.24 -19.87
N THR A 29 -14.26 -8.05 -20.63
CA THR A 29 -14.82 -9.03 -21.56
C THR A 29 -15.68 -10.07 -20.85
N LEU A 30 -15.20 -10.59 -19.71
CA LEU A 30 -15.97 -11.53 -18.89
C LEU A 30 -17.24 -10.89 -18.31
N GLY A 31 -17.16 -9.62 -17.91
CA GLY A 31 -18.32 -8.85 -17.46
C GLY A 31 -19.38 -8.69 -18.53
N LEU A 32 -18.99 -8.35 -19.77
CA LEU A 32 -19.89 -8.25 -20.91
C LEU A 32 -20.50 -9.62 -21.28
N ALA A 33 -19.67 -10.66 -21.41
CA ALA A 33 -20.15 -12.02 -21.71
C ALA A 33 -21.18 -12.53 -20.69
N ARG A 34 -21.03 -12.11 -19.41
CA ARG A 34 -22.00 -12.44 -18.35
C ARG A 34 -23.34 -11.73 -18.54
N LEU A 35 -23.37 -10.52 -19.12
CA LEU A 35 -24.62 -9.83 -19.45
C LEU A 35 -25.37 -10.48 -20.61
N ASP A 36 -24.62 -11.10 -21.53
CA ASP A 36 -25.21 -11.81 -22.69
C ASP A 36 -25.67 -13.25 -22.34
N ALA A 37 -25.24 -13.78 -21.20
CA ALA A 37 -25.61 -15.12 -20.75
C ALA A 37 -27.00 -15.14 -20.11
N GLU A 38 -27.72 -16.26 -20.30
CA GLU A 38 -29.03 -16.46 -19.69
C GLU A 38 -28.98 -16.38 -18.17
N PRO A 39 -29.77 -15.49 -17.52
CA PRO A 39 -29.76 -15.31 -16.08
C PRO A 39 -30.07 -16.62 -15.32
N GLY A 40 -29.21 -16.98 -14.37
CA GLY A 40 -29.37 -18.21 -13.56
C GLY A 40 -28.91 -19.49 -14.26
N GLY A 41 -28.43 -19.44 -15.50
CA GLY A 41 -27.84 -20.56 -16.20
C GLY A 41 -26.46 -20.95 -15.73
N GLU A 42 -26.04 -22.19 -16.00
CA GLU A 42 -24.70 -22.69 -15.61
C GLU A 42 -23.58 -21.84 -16.25
N LEU A 43 -23.73 -21.36 -17.47
CA LEU A 43 -22.77 -20.49 -18.15
C LEU A 43 -22.66 -19.15 -17.43
N SER A 44 -23.76 -18.55 -17.00
CA SER A 44 -23.77 -17.29 -16.23
C SER A 44 -23.02 -17.44 -14.88
N ALA A 45 -23.20 -18.57 -14.19
CA ALA A 45 -22.49 -18.87 -12.95
C ALA A 45 -20.97 -19.04 -13.19
N ARG A 46 -20.57 -19.75 -14.23
CA ARG A 46 -19.16 -19.92 -14.60
C ARG A 46 -18.48 -18.59 -15.00
N LEU A 47 -19.19 -17.74 -15.74
CA LEU A 47 -18.69 -16.41 -16.11
C LEU A 47 -18.58 -15.48 -14.91
N ALA A 48 -19.52 -15.55 -13.96
CA ALA A 48 -19.44 -14.80 -12.70
C ALA A 48 -18.21 -15.20 -11.88
N GLU A 49 -17.95 -16.49 -11.77
CA GLU A 49 -16.78 -17.01 -11.08
C GLU A 49 -15.47 -16.61 -11.77
N ALA A 50 -15.37 -16.75 -13.10
CA ALA A 50 -14.19 -16.31 -13.85
C ALA A 50 -13.94 -14.80 -13.74
N HIS A 51 -15.00 -13.99 -13.77
CA HIS A 51 -14.92 -12.54 -13.58
C HIS A 51 -14.41 -12.18 -12.18
N ARG A 52 -14.89 -12.86 -11.15
CA ARG A 52 -14.42 -12.68 -9.77
C ARG A 52 -12.93 -13.02 -9.64
N GLN A 53 -12.50 -14.19 -10.14
CA GLN A 53 -11.11 -14.63 -10.12
C GLN A 53 -10.18 -13.67 -10.88
N ALA A 54 -10.58 -13.20 -12.06
CA ALA A 54 -9.80 -12.20 -12.82
C ALA A 54 -9.67 -10.88 -12.05
N GLY A 55 -10.72 -10.45 -11.32
CA GLY A 55 -10.69 -9.29 -10.45
C GLY A 55 -9.74 -9.46 -9.27
N GLU A 56 -9.69 -10.63 -8.64
CA GLU A 56 -8.79 -10.95 -7.55
C GLU A 56 -7.33 -10.94 -8.00
N VAL A 57 -7.01 -11.60 -9.12
CA VAL A 57 -5.64 -11.58 -9.69
C VAL A 57 -5.21 -10.17 -10.08
N LEU A 58 -6.14 -9.35 -10.61
CA LEU A 58 -5.85 -7.94 -10.93
C LEU A 58 -5.57 -7.13 -9.65
N ALA A 59 -6.28 -7.40 -8.56
CA ALA A 59 -6.05 -6.76 -7.27
C ALA A 59 -4.70 -7.19 -6.68
N GLU A 60 -4.37 -8.49 -6.69
CA GLU A 60 -3.07 -9.01 -6.26
C GLU A 60 -1.91 -8.43 -7.09
N LEU A 61 -2.08 -8.35 -8.42
CA LEU A 61 -1.07 -7.76 -9.29
C LEU A 61 -0.87 -6.27 -8.99
N ARG A 62 -1.96 -5.53 -8.71
CA ARG A 62 -1.89 -4.13 -8.28
C ARG A 62 -1.21 -3.99 -6.92
N GLU A 63 -1.49 -4.87 -5.97
CA GLU A 63 -0.80 -4.89 -4.67
C GLU A 63 0.70 -5.15 -4.86
N LEU A 64 1.08 -6.10 -5.71
CA LEU A 64 2.49 -6.38 -6.04
C LEU A 64 3.17 -5.16 -6.68
N ILE A 65 2.52 -4.50 -7.65
CA ILE A 65 3.09 -3.36 -8.37
C ILE A 65 3.07 -2.09 -7.50
N ASN A 66 1.96 -1.79 -6.81
CA ASN A 66 1.86 -0.67 -5.87
C ASN A 66 2.77 -0.87 -4.65
N GLY A 67 3.09 -2.14 -4.33
CA GLY A 67 4.14 -2.50 -3.39
C GLY A 67 5.54 -2.09 -3.87
N ILE A 68 5.74 -1.71 -5.14
CA ILE A 68 7.08 -1.46 -5.68
C ILE A 68 7.39 0.05 -5.77
N HIS A 69 6.51 0.90 -6.28
CA HIS A 69 6.68 2.37 -6.26
C HIS A 69 5.52 3.09 -6.99
N PRO A 70 4.55 3.72 -6.31
CA PRO A 70 3.49 4.42 -7.04
C PRO A 70 4.03 5.65 -7.77
N GLN A 71 3.55 5.87 -8.98
CA GLN A 71 3.97 7.03 -9.79
C GLN A 71 3.71 8.36 -9.07
N VAL A 72 2.62 8.45 -8.29
CA VAL A 72 2.31 9.61 -7.44
C VAL A 72 3.44 9.91 -6.46
N LEU A 73 4.10 8.90 -5.89
CA LEU A 73 5.24 9.08 -5.00
C LEU A 73 6.44 9.72 -5.72
N THR A 74 6.71 9.29 -6.97
CA THR A 74 7.76 9.87 -7.79
C THR A 74 7.44 11.32 -8.18
N ASP A 75 6.21 11.57 -8.61
CA ASP A 75 5.81 12.85 -9.21
C ASP A 75 5.50 13.91 -8.15
N ARG A 76 4.84 13.54 -7.05
CA ARG A 76 4.31 14.46 -6.03
C ARG A 76 4.87 14.28 -4.64
N GLY A 77 5.56 13.16 -4.37
CA GLY A 77 6.19 12.86 -3.10
C GLY A 77 5.31 12.14 -2.09
N LEU A 78 5.87 11.93 -0.91
CA LEU A 78 5.29 11.11 0.15
C LEU A 78 3.91 11.60 0.65
N PRO A 79 3.68 12.91 0.90
CA PRO A 79 2.39 13.39 1.39
C PRO A 79 1.23 13.06 0.45
N ASP A 80 1.37 13.37 -0.84
CA ASP A 80 0.33 13.15 -1.84
C ASP A 80 0.08 11.66 -2.09
N ALA A 81 1.14 10.84 -2.11
CA ALA A 81 1.01 9.41 -2.26
C ALA A 81 0.28 8.76 -1.07
N CYS A 82 0.55 9.22 0.16
CA CYS A 82 -0.15 8.75 1.34
C CYS A 82 -1.60 9.24 1.41
N ALA A 83 -1.89 10.46 0.97
CA ALA A 83 -3.25 10.96 0.86
C ALA A 83 -4.07 10.12 -0.14
N ASP A 84 -3.50 9.83 -1.30
CA ASP A 84 -4.11 8.97 -2.31
C ASP A 84 -4.35 7.52 -1.80
N ALA A 85 -3.44 6.97 -0.99
CA ALA A 85 -3.65 5.69 -0.33
C ALA A 85 -4.76 5.75 0.74
N ALA A 86 -4.84 6.85 1.49
CA ALA A 86 -5.89 7.11 2.47
C ALA A 86 -7.27 7.20 1.82
N ASP A 87 -7.39 7.90 0.68
CA ASP A 87 -8.64 8.06 -0.05
C ASP A 87 -9.18 6.73 -0.62
N ARG A 88 -8.29 5.79 -0.93
CA ARG A 88 -8.67 4.43 -1.38
C ARG A 88 -9.01 3.47 -0.25
N SER A 89 -8.77 3.85 1.00
CA SER A 89 -9.06 2.98 2.14
C SER A 89 -10.57 2.78 2.33
N PRO A 90 -11.04 1.56 2.60
CA PRO A 90 -12.44 1.30 2.95
C PRO A 90 -12.82 1.85 4.34
N VAL A 91 -11.82 2.18 5.16
CA VAL A 91 -11.99 2.83 6.48
C VAL A 91 -11.66 4.32 6.31
N PRO A 92 -12.45 5.25 6.86
CA PRO A 92 -12.12 6.67 6.85
C PRO A 92 -10.75 6.95 7.46
N VAL A 93 -9.85 7.61 6.70
CA VAL A 93 -8.47 7.90 7.12
C VAL A 93 -8.22 9.41 7.06
N ALA A 94 -7.73 9.99 8.15
CA ALA A 94 -7.20 11.35 8.15
C ALA A 94 -5.68 11.31 7.96
N ALA A 95 -5.17 11.83 6.84
CA ALA A 95 -3.74 11.92 6.55
C ALA A 95 -3.24 13.35 6.71
N ARG A 96 -2.13 13.55 7.46
CA ARG A 96 -1.47 14.85 7.65
C ARG A 96 0.04 14.69 7.63
N PHE A 97 0.70 15.52 6.84
CA PHE A 97 2.16 15.53 6.73
C PHE A 97 2.69 16.95 6.92
N ASP A 98 3.72 17.09 7.76
CA ASP A 98 4.49 18.30 7.96
C ASP A 98 5.96 17.99 7.61
N LEU A 99 6.30 18.18 6.34
CA LEU A 99 7.61 17.91 5.77
C LEU A 99 8.17 19.17 5.10
N PRO A 100 9.49 19.41 5.18
CA PRO A 100 10.11 20.60 4.61
C PRO A 100 10.17 20.59 3.08
N GLY A 101 9.80 19.48 2.44
CA GLY A 101 9.85 19.27 1.00
C GLY A 101 10.07 17.80 0.67
N ARG A 102 10.78 17.53 -0.45
CA ARG A 102 11.12 16.17 -0.86
C ARG A 102 12.19 15.58 0.05
N LEU A 103 12.02 14.29 0.35
CA LEU A 103 13.00 13.48 1.04
C LEU A 103 13.71 12.56 0.04
N PRO A 104 14.84 11.93 0.40
CA PRO A 104 15.50 10.94 -0.46
C PRO A 104 14.53 9.85 -0.90
N ALA A 105 14.55 9.48 -2.18
CA ALA A 105 13.60 8.51 -2.75
C ALA A 105 13.51 7.18 -1.98
N PRO A 106 14.61 6.59 -1.45
CA PRO A 106 14.51 5.38 -0.62
C PRO A 106 13.72 5.62 0.68
N VAL A 107 13.83 6.82 1.27
CA VAL A 107 13.12 7.21 2.50
C VAL A 107 11.63 7.38 2.23
N GLU A 108 11.28 8.13 1.15
CA GLU A 108 9.88 8.29 0.73
C GLU A 108 9.25 6.94 0.40
N SER A 109 9.98 6.06 -0.29
CA SER A 109 9.54 4.69 -0.58
C SER A 109 9.26 3.89 0.69
N ALA A 110 10.20 3.83 1.63
CA ALA A 110 10.03 3.08 2.87
C ALA A 110 8.85 3.63 3.68
N GLY A 111 8.71 4.96 3.76
CA GLY A 111 7.58 5.62 4.41
C GLY A 111 6.23 5.30 3.78
N TYR A 112 6.15 5.36 2.45
CA TYR A 112 4.93 5.01 1.72
C TYR A 112 4.53 3.55 1.94
N PHE A 113 5.50 2.62 1.89
CA PHE A 113 5.25 1.21 2.16
C PHE A 113 4.69 0.97 3.55
N ALA A 114 5.26 1.66 4.55
CA ALA A 114 4.77 1.55 5.92
C ALA A 114 3.32 1.98 6.04
N VAL A 115 2.93 3.09 5.41
CA VAL A 115 1.55 3.56 5.40
C VAL A 115 0.64 2.60 4.65
N SER A 116 1.03 2.14 3.46
CA SER A 116 0.22 1.24 2.63
C SER A 116 -0.06 -0.09 3.32
N GLU A 117 0.98 -0.71 3.92
CA GLU A 117 0.83 -1.97 4.66
C GLU A 117 -0.02 -1.79 5.92
N ALA A 118 0.19 -0.69 6.66
CA ALA A 118 -0.63 -0.39 7.83
C ALA A 118 -2.10 -0.20 7.46
N LEU A 119 -2.42 0.55 6.40
CA LEU A 119 -3.79 0.74 5.93
C LEU A 119 -4.43 -0.56 5.44
N ALA A 120 -3.66 -1.41 4.75
CA ALA A 120 -4.13 -2.74 4.34
C ALA A 120 -4.46 -3.64 5.54
N ASN A 121 -3.61 -3.61 6.58
CA ASN A 121 -3.83 -4.35 7.82
C ASN A 121 -5.05 -3.82 8.58
N ILE A 122 -5.25 -2.51 8.63
CA ILE A 122 -6.44 -1.88 9.21
C ILE A 122 -7.69 -2.38 8.49
N ALA A 123 -7.71 -2.33 7.16
CA ALA A 123 -8.86 -2.76 6.36
C ALA A 123 -9.20 -4.25 6.54
N LYS A 124 -8.18 -5.12 6.63
CA LYS A 124 -8.36 -6.59 6.69
C LYS A 124 -8.62 -7.11 8.10
N HIS A 125 -8.05 -6.48 9.14
CA HIS A 125 -7.92 -7.13 10.45
C HIS A 125 -8.44 -6.33 11.64
N SER A 126 -8.44 -4.99 11.58
CA SER A 126 -8.67 -4.17 12.77
C SER A 126 -10.14 -4.10 13.20
N GLY A 127 -11.08 -4.11 12.24
CA GLY A 127 -12.47 -3.77 12.50
C GLY A 127 -12.65 -2.30 12.94
N ALA A 128 -11.69 -1.42 12.63
CA ALA A 128 -11.72 -0.01 13.00
C ALA A 128 -12.82 0.77 12.28
N GLY A 129 -13.36 1.77 12.96
CA GLY A 129 -14.27 2.76 12.38
C GLY A 129 -13.56 3.94 11.73
N ARG A 130 -12.30 4.18 12.08
CA ARG A 130 -11.46 5.27 11.55
C ARG A 130 -9.98 4.99 11.79
N ALA A 131 -9.15 5.63 10.96
CA ALA A 131 -7.71 5.64 11.13
C ALA A 131 -7.13 7.03 10.91
N ARG A 132 -5.86 7.20 11.29
CA ARG A 132 -5.10 8.44 11.02
C ARG A 132 -3.68 8.08 10.59
N VAL A 133 -3.13 8.92 9.72
CA VAL A 133 -1.73 8.89 9.29
C VAL A 133 -1.12 10.25 9.56
N GLU A 134 -0.05 10.31 10.33
CA GLU A 134 0.68 11.53 10.62
C GLU A 134 2.14 11.36 10.25
N GLY A 135 2.68 12.26 9.42
CA GLY A 135 4.09 12.33 9.05
C GLY A 135 4.71 13.63 9.48
N ARG A 136 5.86 13.59 10.15
CA ARG A 136 6.59 14.78 10.63
C ARG A 136 8.07 14.63 10.36
N TYR A 137 8.72 15.77 10.07
CA TYR A 137 10.16 15.85 9.95
C TYR A 137 10.72 16.75 11.05
N VAL A 138 11.47 16.15 11.98
CA VAL A 138 12.09 16.87 13.10
C VAL A 138 13.47 16.26 13.34
N ASP A 139 14.47 17.08 13.63
CA ASP A 139 15.82 16.66 14.02
C ASP A 139 16.46 15.67 13.02
N SER A 140 16.38 15.99 11.72
CA SER A 140 16.92 15.14 10.65
C SER A 140 16.31 13.73 10.62
N ARG A 141 15.03 13.61 10.97
CA ARG A 141 14.32 12.35 11.06
C ARG A 141 12.89 12.51 10.53
N LEU A 142 12.51 11.60 9.63
CA LEU A 142 11.12 11.37 9.27
C LEU A 142 10.49 10.45 10.32
N THR A 143 9.40 10.88 10.93
CA THR A 143 8.56 10.04 11.78
C THR A 143 7.19 9.91 11.12
N ILE A 144 6.72 8.67 10.95
CA ILE A 144 5.37 8.37 10.46
C ILE A 144 4.65 7.55 11.52
N GLU A 145 3.43 7.98 11.85
CA GLU A 145 2.53 7.27 12.75
C GLU A 145 1.25 6.91 12.01
N VAL A 146 0.86 5.64 12.09
CA VAL A 146 -0.45 5.16 11.61
C VAL A 146 -1.19 4.56 12.80
N ALA A 147 -2.37 5.11 13.08
CA ALA A 147 -3.18 4.65 14.20
C ALA A 147 -4.61 4.35 13.78
N ASP A 148 -5.21 3.33 14.35
CA ASP A 148 -6.62 2.97 14.20
C ASP A 148 -7.30 2.79 15.56
N ASP A 149 -8.63 2.87 15.59
CA ASP A 149 -9.46 2.67 16.77
C ASP A 149 -10.05 1.24 16.85
N GLY A 150 -9.39 0.28 16.21
CA GLY A 150 -9.86 -1.10 16.11
C GLY A 150 -9.62 -1.94 17.35
N ARG A 151 -9.74 -3.27 17.19
CA ARG A 151 -9.66 -4.26 18.27
C ARG A 151 -8.26 -4.65 18.71
N GLY A 152 -7.22 -4.15 18.06
CA GLY A 152 -5.84 -4.50 18.33
C GLY A 152 -5.50 -5.98 18.20
N GLY A 153 -4.45 -6.39 18.92
CA GLY A 153 -4.00 -7.79 18.91
C GLY A 153 -3.12 -8.16 17.72
N ALA A 154 -2.57 -7.17 17.02
CA ALA A 154 -1.57 -7.44 15.99
C ALA A 154 -0.27 -7.94 16.63
N ASP A 155 0.17 -9.12 16.17
CA ASP A 155 1.45 -9.71 16.58
C ASP A 155 2.47 -9.56 15.44
N PRO A 156 3.53 -8.75 15.63
CA PRO A 156 4.58 -8.61 14.64
C PRO A 156 5.28 -9.91 14.25
N ALA A 157 5.28 -10.91 15.13
CA ALA A 157 5.90 -12.20 14.89
C ALA A 157 5.00 -13.19 14.14
N ALA A 158 3.69 -12.95 14.09
CA ALA A 158 2.71 -13.88 13.54
C ALA A 158 2.44 -13.73 12.03
N GLY A 159 2.99 -12.69 11.36
CA GLY A 159 2.70 -12.40 9.95
C GLY A 159 3.90 -11.94 9.14
N SER A 160 3.92 -12.26 7.83
CA SER A 160 5.00 -11.85 6.92
C SER A 160 5.00 -10.34 6.60
N GLY A 161 3.85 -9.66 6.74
CA GLY A 161 3.69 -8.25 6.37
C GLY A 161 4.52 -7.32 7.25
N LEU A 162 4.37 -7.39 8.57
CA LEU A 162 5.12 -6.53 9.51
C LEU A 162 6.61 -6.89 9.55
N THR A 163 6.98 -8.16 9.38
CA THR A 163 8.38 -8.57 9.28
C THR A 163 9.02 -7.99 8.01
N GLY A 164 8.39 -8.16 6.85
CA GLY A 164 8.89 -7.58 5.60
C GLY A 164 8.92 -6.05 5.60
N LEU A 165 8.02 -5.41 6.35
CA LEU A 165 8.06 -3.96 6.56
C LEU A 165 9.27 -3.54 7.41
N ALA A 166 9.55 -4.27 8.50
CA ALA A 166 10.71 -4.01 9.36
C ALA A 166 12.02 -4.11 8.57
N ASP A 167 12.17 -5.15 7.73
CA ASP A 167 13.33 -5.33 6.85
C ASP A 167 13.51 -4.14 5.88
N ARG A 168 12.43 -3.68 5.27
CA ARG A 168 12.48 -2.52 4.33
C ARG A 168 12.86 -1.22 5.02
N VAL A 169 12.32 -0.99 6.22
CA VAL A 169 12.65 0.19 7.03
C VAL A 169 14.11 0.14 7.49
N ALA A 170 14.63 -1.03 7.83
CA ALA A 170 16.02 -1.23 8.21
C ALA A 170 17.02 -0.94 7.06
N VAL A 171 16.64 -1.13 5.79
CA VAL A 171 17.50 -0.80 4.63
C VAL A 171 17.84 0.70 4.56
N VAL A 172 17.02 1.57 5.14
CA VAL A 172 17.22 3.02 5.22
C VAL A 172 17.60 3.48 6.63
N ASP A 173 18.22 2.60 7.42
CA ASP A 173 18.61 2.83 8.81
C ASP A 173 17.45 3.27 9.72
N GLY A 174 16.22 2.91 9.32
CA GLY A 174 15.03 3.24 10.09
C GLY A 174 14.67 2.19 11.13
N THR A 175 13.69 2.52 11.97
CA THR A 175 13.11 1.64 12.98
C THR A 175 11.61 1.58 12.86
N LEU A 176 11.04 0.40 13.16
CA LEU A 176 9.61 0.14 13.21
C LEU A 176 9.21 -0.26 14.62
N ALA A 177 8.18 0.38 15.17
CA ALA A 177 7.56 -0.01 16.43
C ALA A 177 6.04 -0.20 16.23
N VAL A 178 5.49 -1.26 16.83
CA VAL A 178 4.05 -1.55 16.80
C VAL A 178 3.56 -1.73 18.23
N SER A 179 2.50 -0.99 18.57
CA SER A 179 1.76 -1.16 19.82
C SER A 179 0.32 -1.51 19.48
N SER A 180 -0.12 -2.72 19.82
CA SER A 180 -1.45 -3.25 19.47
C SER A 180 -1.99 -4.13 20.60
N PRO A 181 -2.37 -3.54 21.74
CA PRO A 181 -2.92 -4.30 22.85
C PRO A 181 -4.26 -4.96 22.45
N PRO A 182 -4.52 -6.21 22.85
CA PRO A 182 -5.80 -6.86 22.60
C PRO A 182 -6.99 -6.04 23.14
N GLY A 183 -7.98 -5.78 22.31
CA GLY A 183 -9.15 -4.97 22.64
C GLY A 183 -8.89 -3.45 22.65
N GLY A 184 -7.70 -3.00 22.23
CA GLY A 184 -7.31 -1.59 22.17
C GLY A 184 -6.91 -1.14 20.78
N PRO A 185 -6.59 0.17 20.61
CA PRO A 185 -6.14 0.71 19.33
C PRO A 185 -4.80 0.14 18.92
N THR A 186 -4.52 0.14 17.60
CA THR A 186 -3.19 -0.13 17.08
C THR A 186 -2.49 1.18 16.73
N LEU A 187 -1.19 1.26 17.07
CA LEU A 187 -0.28 2.31 16.66
C LEU A 187 0.96 1.67 16.04
N LEU A 188 1.20 1.98 14.77
CA LEU A 188 2.43 1.68 14.06
C LEU A 188 3.24 2.97 13.94
N ARG A 189 4.51 2.94 14.34
CA ARG A 189 5.43 4.07 14.25
C ARG A 189 6.69 3.67 13.50
N VAL A 190 7.03 4.47 12.49
CA VAL A 190 8.28 4.36 11.73
C VAL A 190 9.10 5.60 11.95
N GLU A 191 10.40 5.44 12.19
CA GLU A 191 11.36 6.53 12.27
C GLU A 191 12.52 6.26 11.31
N ILE A 192 12.82 7.21 10.42
CA ILE A 192 13.88 7.08 9.43
C ILE A 192 14.80 8.31 9.50
N PRO A 193 16.09 8.15 9.80
CA PRO A 193 17.05 9.25 9.74
C PRO A 193 17.24 9.67 8.27
N CYS A 194 17.14 10.95 7.98
CA CYS A 194 17.30 11.45 6.62
C CYS A 194 17.57 12.96 6.61
N THR A 195 18.16 13.44 5.50
CA THR A 195 18.31 14.88 5.23
C THR A 195 17.45 15.22 4.01
N PRO A 196 16.66 16.30 4.04
CA PRO A 196 15.87 16.73 2.89
C PRO A 196 16.73 17.00 1.68
N ILE A 197 16.16 16.82 0.49
CA ILE A 197 16.82 17.21 -0.76
C ILE A 197 16.72 18.72 -0.86
N SER A 198 17.85 19.41 -0.86
CA SER A 198 17.88 20.84 -1.22
C SER A 198 17.49 20.99 -2.68
N LEU A 199 16.45 21.77 -2.97
CA LEU A 199 16.04 22.18 -4.33
C LEU A 199 16.99 23.21 -4.90
#